data_9815c41fae4b57dd47ba9932c45ce79b
#
_entry.id   9815c41fae4b57dd47ba9932c45ce79b
#
_cell.length_a   1.000
_cell.length_b   1.000
_cell.length_c   1.000
_cell.angle_alpha   90.00
_cell.angle_beta   90.00
_cell.angle_gamma   90.00
#
_symmetry.space_group_name_H-M   'P 1'
#
loop_
_entity.id
_entity.type
_entity.pdbx_description
1 polymer ?
#
loop_
_entity_poly.entity_id
_entity_poly.type
_entity_poly.pdbx_seq_one_letter_code
_entity_poly.pdbx_strand_id
1 'polypeptide(L)'
;ANLTRGMQLATPERITKVIRDVLKGEVGARVKVYEQTCMRCGACAKACHFSLSHPDDASYTPVAKLDKTIFKMVRESGKLNAEQMRGIAQIAHTECNMCRRCIHYCPVGVDIAYLMSLVRRICNKLGITPTFIQDTANSHSATFNQMWVREDEWIDSLVWQEEEAREEFPGIRIPLDKEGADFMYSVIAPEPK
;
A
#
# COMPACT_ATOMS: atom_id res chain seq x y z
N ALA A 1 -14.23 12.29 1.91
CA ALA A 1 -15.59 11.72 1.75
C ALA A 1 -15.60 10.20 1.95
N ASN A 2 -14.73 9.44 1.26
CA ASN A 2 -14.72 7.97 1.36
C ASN A 2 -14.31 7.47 2.75
N LEU A 3 -13.33 8.07 3.38
CA LEU A 3 -12.91 7.69 4.74
C LEU A 3 -14.05 7.88 5.74
N THR A 4 -14.75 9.01 5.68
CA THR A 4 -15.90 9.28 6.57
C THR A 4 -17.03 8.27 6.36
N ARG A 5 -17.36 7.96 5.10
CA ARG A 5 -18.38 6.96 4.77
C ARG A 5 -17.94 5.55 5.22
N GLY A 6 -16.69 5.19 5.00
CA GLY A 6 -16.12 3.93 5.46
C GLY A 6 -16.21 3.79 6.98
N MET A 7 -15.88 4.83 7.71
CA MET A 7 -15.99 4.87 9.18
C MET A 7 -17.43 4.71 9.66
N GLN A 8 -18.40 5.34 9.00
CA GLN A 8 -19.83 5.20 9.32
C GLN A 8 -20.34 3.78 9.07
N LEU A 9 -19.84 3.11 8.03
CA LEU A 9 -20.21 1.75 7.66
C LEU A 9 -19.44 0.66 8.44
N ALA A 10 -18.40 1.03 9.19
CA ALA A 10 -17.54 0.11 9.92
C ALA A 10 -18.15 -0.26 11.29
N THR A 11 -19.29 -0.96 11.27
CA THR A 11 -19.86 -1.51 12.51
C THR A 11 -18.96 -2.60 13.10
N PRO A 12 -19.00 -2.86 14.42
CA PRO A 12 -18.21 -3.91 15.07
C PRO A 12 -18.40 -5.29 14.44
N GLU A 13 -19.61 -5.62 14.02
CA GLU A 13 -19.95 -6.90 13.37
C GLU A 13 -19.29 -7.00 11.99
N ARG A 14 -19.37 -5.92 11.20
CA ARG A 14 -18.74 -5.85 9.87
C ARG A 14 -17.21 -5.91 9.99
N ILE A 15 -16.63 -5.20 10.96
CA ILE A 15 -15.19 -5.24 11.25
C ILE A 15 -14.76 -6.67 11.57
N THR A 16 -15.43 -7.29 12.53
CA THR A 16 -15.15 -8.68 12.94
C THR A 16 -15.26 -9.65 11.75
N LYS A 17 -16.31 -9.51 10.94
CA LYS A 17 -16.50 -10.35 9.74
C LYS A 17 -15.38 -10.17 8.75
N VAL A 18 -15.03 -8.94 8.38
CA VAL A 18 -13.97 -8.65 7.39
C VAL A 18 -12.61 -9.15 7.88
N ILE A 19 -12.26 -8.95 9.16
CA ILE A 19 -11.02 -9.45 9.73
C ILE A 19 -10.97 -10.99 9.64
N ARG A 20 -12.03 -11.68 10.04
CA ARG A 20 -12.11 -13.15 9.96
C ARG A 20 -12.04 -13.67 8.52
N ASP A 21 -12.70 -12.99 7.58
CA ASP A 21 -12.69 -13.38 6.17
C ASP A 21 -11.32 -13.23 5.53
N VAL A 22 -10.54 -12.21 5.91
CA VAL A 22 -9.18 -12.01 5.42
C VAL A 22 -8.19 -12.96 6.11
N LEU A 23 -8.37 -13.18 7.42
CA LEU A 23 -7.46 -13.99 8.24
C LEU A 23 -7.94 -15.46 8.39
N LYS A 24 -8.59 -16.02 7.36
CA LYS A 24 -8.99 -17.44 7.34
C LYS A 24 -7.99 -18.32 6.59
N GLY A 25 -8.05 -19.62 6.85
CA GLY A 25 -7.24 -20.63 6.17
C GLY A 25 -5.73 -20.40 6.37
N GLU A 26 -4.96 -20.61 5.33
CA GLU A 26 -3.48 -20.50 5.34
C GLU A 26 -2.99 -19.10 5.72
N VAL A 27 -3.68 -18.04 5.28
CA VAL A 27 -3.34 -16.66 5.64
C VAL A 27 -3.41 -16.48 7.15
N GLY A 28 -4.50 -16.89 7.76
CA GLY A 28 -4.69 -16.80 9.23
C GLY A 28 -3.69 -17.67 10.00
N ALA A 29 -3.40 -18.87 9.51
CA ALA A 29 -2.41 -19.74 10.11
C ALA A 29 -1.01 -19.08 10.09
N ARG A 30 -0.59 -18.53 8.97
CA ARG A 30 0.69 -17.81 8.84
C ARG A 30 0.77 -16.59 9.77
N VAL A 31 -0.30 -15.82 9.87
CA VAL A 31 -0.34 -14.66 10.79
C VAL A 31 -0.17 -15.11 12.24
N LYS A 32 -0.84 -16.18 12.65
CA LYS A 32 -0.69 -16.76 14.00
C LYS A 32 0.73 -17.25 14.27
N VAL A 33 1.34 -17.94 13.29
CA VAL A 33 2.74 -18.38 13.41
C VAL A 33 3.66 -17.17 13.61
N TYR A 34 3.52 -16.12 12.82
CA TYR A 34 4.33 -14.91 12.98
C TYR A 34 4.08 -14.20 14.31
N GLU A 35 2.84 -14.15 14.80
CA GLU A 35 2.50 -13.57 16.09
C GLU A 35 3.16 -14.33 17.25
N GLN A 36 3.15 -15.66 17.19
CA GLN A 36 3.75 -16.53 18.20
C GLN A 36 5.28 -16.58 18.14
N THR A 37 5.86 -16.53 16.91
CA THR A 37 7.31 -16.61 16.70
C THR A 37 8.01 -15.28 16.97
N CYS A 38 7.31 -14.16 16.87
CA CYS A 38 7.89 -12.84 17.10
C CYS A 38 8.31 -12.67 18.56
N MET A 39 9.61 -12.69 18.79
CA MET A 39 10.20 -12.54 20.13
C MET A 39 10.16 -11.11 20.68
N ARG A 40 9.65 -10.16 19.90
CA ARG A 40 9.62 -8.72 20.24
C ARG A 40 10.99 -8.12 20.60
N CYS A 41 12.05 -8.69 20.07
CA CYS A 41 13.44 -8.30 20.37
C CYS A 41 13.85 -6.91 19.85
N GLY A 42 13.04 -6.27 19.00
CA GLY A 42 13.32 -4.94 18.47
C GLY A 42 14.39 -4.86 17.37
N ALA A 43 15.04 -5.97 16.96
CA ALA A 43 16.10 -5.95 15.95
C ALA A 43 15.66 -5.30 14.62
N CYS A 44 14.40 -5.48 14.22
CA CYS A 44 13.81 -4.87 13.03
C CYS A 44 13.80 -3.33 13.05
N ALA A 45 13.87 -2.70 14.22
CA ALA A 45 13.91 -1.24 14.36
C ALA A 45 15.17 -0.63 13.72
N LYS A 46 16.30 -1.37 13.76
CA LYS A 46 17.60 -0.92 13.20
C LYS A 46 17.55 -0.68 11.68
N ALA A 47 16.60 -1.28 10.98
CA ALA A 47 16.44 -1.15 9.54
C ALA A 47 15.28 -0.21 9.14
N CYS A 48 14.42 0.15 10.07
CA CYS A 48 13.22 0.93 9.77
C CYS A 48 13.51 2.42 9.80
N HIS A 49 13.38 3.10 8.64
CA HIS A 49 13.61 4.55 8.58
C HIS A 49 12.62 5.35 9.44
N PHE A 50 11.39 4.91 9.61
CA PHE A 50 10.45 5.54 10.56
C PHE A 50 10.93 5.43 12.00
N SER A 51 11.48 4.27 12.40
CA SER A 51 12.04 4.08 13.72
C SER A 51 13.32 4.91 13.91
N LEU A 52 14.17 4.98 12.89
CA LEU A 52 15.42 5.75 12.93
C LEU A 52 15.19 7.26 12.96
N SER A 53 14.11 7.75 12.33
CA SER A 53 13.72 9.16 12.39
C SER A 53 12.99 9.57 13.68
N HIS A 54 12.59 8.58 14.50
CA HIS A 54 11.93 8.79 15.79
C HIS A 54 12.60 7.91 16.87
N PRO A 55 13.89 8.17 17.19
CA PRO A 55 14.67 7.28 18.05
C PRO A 55 14.12 7.19 19.48
N ASP A 56 13.49 8.24 19.96
CA ASP A 56 12.93 8.34 21.31
C ASP A 56 11.51 7.82 21.42
N ASP A 57 10.88 7.39 20.31
CA ASP A 57 9.52 6.85 20.30
C ASP A 57 9.49 5.41 19.78
N ALA A 58 9.46 4.46 20.72
CA ALA A 58 9.37 3.04 20.41
C ALA A 58 8.09 2.64 19.65
N SER A 59 7.09 3.52 19.57
CA SER A 59 5.84 3.26 18.85
C SER A 59 6.05 3.13 17.34
N TYR A 60 7.10 3.75 16.81
CA TYR A 60 7.47 3.67 15.39
C TYR A 60 8.27 2.42 15.03
N THR A 61 8.60 1.57 15.99
CA THR A 61 9.29 0.31 15.68
C THR A 61 8.38 -0.65 14.90
N PRO A 62 8.93 -1.44 13.96
CA PRO A 62 8.13 -2.38 13.19
C PRO A 62 7.34 -3.37 14.06
N VAL A 63 7.93 -3.84 15.16
CA VAL A 63 7.25 -4.74 16.09
C VAL A 63 6.08 -4.06 16.80
N ALA A 64 6.23 -2.81 17.23
CA ALA A 64 5.15 -2.06 17.88
C ALA A 64 3.97 -1.81 16.90
N LYS A 65 4.28 -1.55 15.62
CA LYS A 65 3.25 -1.44 14.58
C LYS A 65 2.47 -2.74 14.42
N LEU A 66 3.13 -3.90 14.41
CA LEU A 66 2.44 -5.19 14.36
C LEU A 66 1.57 -5.43 15.61
N ASP A 67 2.10 -5.13 16.79
CA ASP A 67 1.37 -5.30 18.05
C ASP A 67 0.13 -4.40 18.13
N LYS A 68 0.21 -3.19 17.58
CA LYS A 68 -0.91 -2.24 17.52
C LYS A 68 -1.91 -2.54 16.38
N THR A 69 -1.54 -3.36 15.40
CA THR A 69 -2.36 -3.63 14.23
C THR A 69 -2.76 -5.10 14.14
N ILE A 70 -2.10 -5.89 13.29
CA ILE A 70 -2.54 -7.26 12.96
C ILE A 70 -2.49 -8.22 14.13
N PHE A 71 -1.51 -8.11 15.03
CA PHE A 71 -1.44 -8.95 16.20
C PHE A 71 -2.56 -8.62 17.19
N LYS A 72 -2.92 -7.34 17.31
CA LYS A 72 -4.12 -6.94 18.05
C LYS A 72 -5.39 -7.55 17.46
N MET A 73 -5.55 -7.51 16.13
CA MET A 73 -6.69 -8.14 15.45
C MET A 73 -6.81 -9.64 15.77
N VAL A 74 -5.68 -10.34 15.83
CA VAL A 74 -5.65 -11.78 16.18
C VAL A 74 -6.01 -12.00 17.66
N ARG A 75 -5.36 -11.28 18.57
CA ARG A 75 -5.59 -11.43 20.01
C ARG A 75 -7.02 -11.12 20.42
N GLU A 76 -7.61 -10.09 19.83
CA GLU A 76 -8.99 -9.68 20.10
C GLU A 76 -10.02 -10.41 19.21
N SER A 77 -9.59 -11.43 18.45
CA SER A 77 -10.46 -12.21 17.56
C SER A 77 -11.30 -11.35 16.60
N GLY A 78 -10.73 -10.21 16.20
CA GLY A 78 -11.35 -9.23 15.31
C GLY A 78 -12.41 -8.33 15.98
N LYS A 79 -12.57 -8.38 17.29
CA LYS A 79 -13.53 -7.57 18.04
C LYS A 79 -12.99 -6.15 18.26
N LEU A 80 -13.05 -5.33 17.24
CA LEU A 80 -12.58 -3.95 17.24
C LEU A 80 -13.73 -2.99 16.90
N ASN A 81 -13.60 -1.73 17.32
CA ASN A 81 -14.51 -0.66 16.92
C ASN A 81 -13.93 0.20 15.78
N ALA A 82 -14.74 1.10 15.23
CA ALA A 82 -14.38 1.95 14.11
C ALA A 82 -13.17 2.86 14.42
N GLU A 83 -13.11 3.43 15.63
CA GLU A 83 -12.01 4.33 16.03
C GLU A 83 -10.68 3.58 16.15
N GLN A 84 -10.69 2.36 16.70
CA GLN A 84 -9.52 1.50 16.70
C GLN A 84 -9.07 1.16 15.27
N MET A 85 -10.01 0.88 14.37
CA MET A 85 -9.69 0.62 12.96
C MET A 85 -9.12 1.85 12.26
N ARG A 86 -9.58 3.05 12.60
CA ARG A 86 -9.00 4.31 12.11
C ARG A 86 -7.53 4.46 12.51
N GLY A 87 -7.22 4.24 13.80
CA GLY A 87 -5.83 4.28 14.28
C GLY A 87 -4.95 3.22 13.61
N ILE A 88 -5.49 2.01 13.41
CA ILE A 88 -4.80 0.95 12.67
C ILE A 88 -4.54 1.35 11.22
N ALA A 89 -5.51 1.95 10.53
CA ALA A 89 -5.36 2.43 9.17
C ALA A 89 -4.28 3.52 9.07
N GLN A 90 -4.24 4.44 10.02
CA GLN A 90 -3.20 5.46 10.10
C GLN A 90 -1.82 4.82 10.18
N ILE A 91 -1.58 3.92 11.14
CA ILE A 91 -0.30 3.21 11.27
C ILE A 91 0.06 2.51 9.95
N ALA A 92 -0.88 1.79 9.35
CA ALA A 92 -0.63 1.01 8.16
C ALA A 92 -0.28 1.86 6.93
N HIS A 93 -0.87 3.04 6.77
CA HIS A 93 -0.71 3.88 5.58
C HIS A 93 0.33 4.98 5.74
N THR A 94 0.55 5.51 6.96
CA THR A 94 1.47 6.65 7.17
C THR A 94 2.78 6.28 7.85
N GLU A 95 2.86 5.14 8.56
CA GLU A 95 4.05 4.75 9.31
C GLU A 95 4.79 3.56 8.70
N CYS A 96 4.33 3.00 7.58
CA CYS A 96 4.96 1.88 6.90
C CYS A 96 4.79 1.98 5.39
N ASN A 97 5.86 2.04 4.62
CA ASN A 97 5.83 1.99 3.16
C ASN A 97 6.11 0.59 2.58
N MET A 98 6.07 -0.45 3.40
CA MET A 98 6.24 -1.86 3.02
C MET A 98 7.56 -2.18 2.29
N CYS A 99 8.63 -1.47 2.57
CA CYS A 99 9.95 -1.61 1.91
C CYS A 99 10.68 -2.93 2.20
N ARG A 100 10.18 -3.75 3.10
CA ARG A 100 10.70 -5.08 3.52
C ARG A 100 12.09 -5.08 4.18
N ARG A 101 12.75 -3.95 4.40
CA ARG A 101 14.08 -3.90 5.04
C ARG A 101 14.11 -4.59 6.41
N CYS A 102 13.03 -4.51 7.17
CA CYS A 102 12.91 -5.10 8.51
C CYS A 102 12.99 -6.63 8.53
N ILE A 103 12.65 -7.33 7.44
CA ILE A 103 12.73 -8.80 7.40
C ILE A 103 14.18 -9.30 7.45
N HIS A 104 15.11 -8.55 6.83
CA HIS A 104 16.52 -8.89 6.81
C HIS A 104 17.20 -8.79 8.19
N TYR A 105 16.59 -8.07 9.12
CA TYR A 105 17.05 -7.93 10.50
C TYR A 105 16.29 -8.81 11.49
N CYS A 106 15.26 -9.52 11.01
CA CYS A 106 14.47 -10.38 11.87
C CYS A 106 15.13 -11.77 11.99
N PRO A 107 15.57 -12.19 13.19
CA PRO A 107 16.26 -13.48 13.37
C PRO A 107 15.36 -14.69 13.09
N VAL A 108 14.03 -14.50 13.13
CA VAL A 108 13.04 -15.56 12.87
C VAL A 108 12.24 -15.31 11.57
N GLY A 109 12.66 -14.36 10.74
CA GLY A 109 12.13 -14.16 9.39
C GLY A 109 10.67 -13.68 9.32
N VAL A 110 10.18 -12.91 10.31
CA VAL A 110 8.83 -12.35 10.26
C VAL A 110 8.72 -11.32 9.14
N ASP A 111 7.88 -11.59 8.14
CA ASP A 111 7.63 -10.65 7.03
C ASP A 111 6.61 -9.58 7.45
N ILE A 112 7.13 -8.51 8.02
CA ILE A 112 6.35 -7.38 8.54
C ILE A 112 5.61 -6.67 7.40
N ALA A 113 6.24 -6.54 6.23
CA ALA A 113 5.60 -5.89 5.07
C ALA A 113 4.40 -6.70 4.56
N TYR A 114 4.51 -8.02 4.52
CA TYR A 114 3.37 -8.88 4.22
C TYR A 114 2.23 -8.70 5.23
N LEU A 115 2.55 -8.68 6.52
CA LEU A 115 1.56 -8.47 7.57
C LEU A 115 0.88 -7.11 7.44
N MET A 116 1.63 -6.05 7.15
CA MET A 116 1.08 -4.70 6.91
C MET A 116 0.24 -4.64 5.63
N SER A 117 0.57 -5.42 4.59
CA SER A 117 -0.28 -5.52 3.41
C SER A 117 -1.65 -6.13 3.71
N LEU A 118 -1.71 -7.11 4.60
CA LEU A 118 -2.97 -7.67 5.08
C LEU A 118 -3.79 -6.65 5.87
N VAL A 119 -3.14 -5.84 6.71
CA VAL A 119 -3.81 -4.73 7.43
C VAL A 119 -4.44 -3.76 6.43
N ARG A 120 -3.69 -3.31 5.42
CA ARG A 120 -4.23 -2.43 4.36
C ARG A 120 -5.38 -3.07 3.60
N ARG A 121 -5.28 -4.37 3.32
CA ARG A 121 -6.37 -5.13 2.67
C ARG A 121 -7.64 -5.15 3.52
N ILE A 122 -7.53 -5.32 4.83
CA ILE A 122 -8.66 -5.26 5.78
C ILE A 122 -9.25 -3.85 5.78
N CYS A 123 -8.41 -2.82 5.92
CA CYS A 123 -8.86 -1.42 5.90
C CYS A 123 -9.59 -1.08 4.59
N ASN A 124 -9.06 -1.50 3.44
CA ASN A 124 -9.68 -1.28 2.13
C ASN A 124 -11.06 -1.95 2.04
N LYS A 125 -11.19 -3.22 2.46
CA LYS A 125 -12.49 -3.92 2.49
C LYS A 125 -13.53 -3.26 3.41
N LEU A 126 -13.08 -2.52 4.41
CA LEU A 126 -13.93 -1.71 5.29
C LEU A 126 -14.26 -0.32 4.71
N GLY A 127 -13.56 0.10 3.65
CA GLY A 127 -13.65 1.45 3.10
C GLY A 127 -12.87 2.49 3.92
N ILE A 128 -11.96 2.05 4.79
CA ILE A 128 -11.11 2.90 5.63
C ILE A 128 -9.74 3.04 4.93
N THR A 129 -9.74 3.74 3.79
CA THR A 129 -8.54 4.01 2.99
C THR A 129 -8.33 5.51 2.87
N PRO A 130 -7.09 6.02 2.92
CA PRO A 130 -6.80 7.43 2.67
C PRO A 130 -7.39 7.90 1.35
N THR A 131 -7.98 9.09 1.34
CA THR A 131 -8.75 9.61 0.19
C THR A 131 -7.90 9.67 -1.08
N PHE A 132 -6.65 10.10 -0.97
CA PHE A 132 -5.75 10.21 -2.13
C PHE A 132 -5.40 8.84 -2.75
N ILE A 133 -5.25 7.78 -1.95
CA ILE A 133 -5.03 6.42 -2.46
C ILE A 133 -6.30 5.91 -3.17
N GLN A 134 -7.47 6.20 -2.60
CA GLN A 134 -8.74 5.83 -3.22
C GLN A 134 -8.98 6.59 -4.52
N ASP A 135 -8.61 7.85 -4.57
CA ASP A 135 -8.73 8.67 -5.77
C ASP A 135 -7.82 8.17 -6.90
N THR A 136 -6.57 7.83 -6.58
CA THR A 136 -5.65 7.18 -7.51
C THR A 136 -6.22 5.88 -8.09
N ALA A 137 -6.85 5.04 -7.24
CA ALA A 137 -7.49 3.80 -7.69
C ALA A 137 -8.72 4.06 -8.56
N ASN A 138 -9.51 5.09 -8.24
CA ASN A 138 -10.67 5.50 -9.02
C ASN A 138 -10.24 6.04 -10.40
N SER A 139 -9.21 6.88 -10.43
CA SER A 139 -8.61 7.40 -11.66
C SER A 139 -8.16 6.26 -12.57
N HIS A 140 -7.36 5.33 -12.04
CA HIS A 140 -6.89 4.19 -12.80
C HIS A 140 -8.04 3.33 -13.35
N SER A 141 -9.10 3.13 -12.57
CA SER A 141 -10.27 2.36 -13.01
C SER A 141 -11.08 3.07 -14.10
N ALA A 142 -11.06 4.39 -14.14
CA ALA A 142 -11.83 5.20 -15.09
C ALA A 142 -11.07 5.53 -16.38
N THR A 143 -9.76 5.77 -16.28
CA THR A 143 -8.92 6.30 -17.38
C THR A 143 -7.74 5.39 -17.73
N PHE A 144 -7.60 4.25 -17.05
CA PHE A 144 -6.40 3.38 -17.09
C PHE A 144 -5.09 4.10 -16.70
N ASN A 145 -5.21 5.31 -16.15
CA ASN A 145 -4.12 6.14 -15.70
C ASN A 145 -4.36 6.64 -14.27
N GLN A 146 -3.34 6.59 -13.40
CA GLN A 146 -3.47 6.98 -11.99
C GLN A 146 -3.55 8.50 -11.77
N MET A 147 -3.31 9.31 -12.80
CA MET A 147 -3.23 10.78 -12.74
C MET A 147 -4.42 11.47 -13.43
N TRP A 148 -5.50 10.75 -13.73
CA TRP A 148 -6.64 11.26 -14.50
C TRP A 148 -6.30 11.77 -15.91
N VAL A 149 -5.17 11.33 -16.46
CA VAL A 149 -4.80 11.64 -17.84
C VAL A 149 -5.59 10.72 -18.76
N ARG A 150 -6.30 11.28 -19.71
CA ARG A 150 -7.05 10.54 -20.74
C ARG A 150 -6.11 10.09 -21.86
N GLU A 151 -6.51 9.08 -22.60
CA GLU A 151 -5.72 8.52 -23.69
C GLU A 151 -5.37 9.57 -24.79
N ASP A 152 -6.36 10.38 -25.16
CA ASP A 152 -6.17 11.46 -26.13
C ASP A 152 -5.16 12.52 -25.64
N GLU A 153 -5.27 12.96 -24.39
CA GLU A 153 -4.32 13.91 -23.78
C GLU A 153 -2.91 13.32 -23.65
N TRP A 154 -2.83 12.02 -23.41
CA TRP A 154 -1.56 11.30 -23.38
C TRP A 154 -0.87 11.28 -24.74
N ILE A 155 -1.62 10.91 -25.79
CA ILE A 155 -1.11 10.88 -27.18
C ILE A 155 -0.69 12.28 -27.62
N ASP A 156 -1.51 13.30 -27.37
CA ASP A 156 -1.18 14.69 -27.68
C ASP A 156 0.14 15.15 -27.03
N SER A 157 0.36 14.74 -25.77
CA SER A 157 1.62 15.04 -25.05
C SER A 157 2.83 14.38 -25.72
N LEU A 158 2.70 13.14 -26.19
CA LEU A 158 3.78 12.44 -26.90
C LEU A 158 4.06 13.06 -28.28
N VAL A 159 3.01 13.43 -29.01
CA VAL A 159 3.15 14.12 -30.34
C VAL A 159 3.87 15.46 -30.16
N TRP A 160 3.47 16.23 -29.15
CA TRP A 160 4.13 17.49 -28.84
C TRP A 160 5.62 17.32 -28.52
N GLN A 161 5.96 16.33 -27.68
CA GLN A 161 7.35 16.02 -27.37
C GLN A 161 8.16 15.56 -28.59
N GLU A 162 7.55 14.78 -29.47
CA GLU A 162 8.17 14.40 -30.74
C GLU A 162 8.48 15.64 -31.58
N GLU A 163 7.55 16.59 -31.68
CA GLU A 163 7.73 17.84 -32.45
C GLU A 163 8.86 18.68 -31.85
N GLU A 164 8.94 18.86 -30.54
CA GLU A 164 10.06 19.55 -29.89
C GLU A 164 11.40 18.85 -30.15
N ALA A 165 11.43 17.53 -29.96
CA ALA A 165 12.67 16.77 -30.16
C ALA A 165 13.18 16.77 -31.59
N ARG A 166 12.32 16.98 -32.58
CA ARG A 166 12.72 17.09 -34.00
C ARG A 166 13.61 18.30 -34.30
N GLU A 167 13.56 19.36 -33.51
CA GLU A 167 14.45 20.50 -33.66
C GLU A 167 15.92 20.08 -33.48
N GLU A 168 16.17 19.17 -32.52
CA GLU A 168 17.50 18.66 -32.23
C GLU A 168 17.81 17.34 -32.98
N PHE A 169 16.80 16.48 -33.17
CA PHE A 169 16.90 15.18 -33.83
C PHE A 169 15.88 15.02 -34.98
N PRO A 170 16.15 15.53 -36.18
CA PRO A 170 15.17 15.60 -37.30
C PRO A 170 14.55 14.27 -37.72
N GLY A 171 15.17 13.15 -37.38
CA GLY A 171 14.68 11.79 -37.72
C GLY A 171 13.86 11.10 -36.61
N ILE A 172 13.67 11.75 -35.46
CA ILE A 172 12.97 11.12 -34.31
C ILE A 172 11.50 10.86 -34.65
N ARG A 173 11.03 9.71 -34.19
CA ARG A 173 9.62 9.29 -34.25
C ARG A 173 9.30 8.50 -33.02
N ILE A 174 8.19 8.79 -32.35
CA ILE A 174 7.64 7.99 -31.25
C ILE A 174 6.71 6.95 -31.87
N PRO A 175 7.08 5.64 -31.86
CA PRO A 175 6.27 4.59 -32.45
C PRO A 175 5.14 4.21 -31.50
N LEU A 176 3.97 4.82 -31.64
CA LEU A 176 2.78 4.45 -30.88
C LEU A 176 2.20 3.16 -31.49
N ASP A 177 1.93 2.16 -30.62
CA ASP A 177 1.27 0.89 -30.90
C ASP A 177 1.75 0.17 -32.19
N LYS A 178 3.05 0.23 -32.46
CA LYS A 178 3.66 -0.38 -33.62
C LYS A 178 3.62 -1.92 -33.52
N GLU A 179 2.84 -2.54 -34.41
CA GLU A 179 2.83 -4.01 -34.51
C GLU A 179 4.18 -4.55 -35.01
N GLY A 180 4.57 -5.72 -34.49
CA GLY A 180 5.80 -6.41 -34.89
C GLY A 180 7.09 -5.74 -34.39
N ALA A 181 7.03 -4.89 -33.38
CA ALA A 181 8.21 -4.32 -32.75
C ALA A 181 8.94 -5.38 -31.90
N ASP A 182 10.28 -5.40 -31.95
CA ASP A 182 11.11 -6.31 -31.15
C ASP A 182 11.10 -5.94 -29.65
N PHE A 183 10.83 -4.67 -29.34
CA PHE A 183 10.80 -4.14 -27.98
C PHE A 183 9.54 -3.33 -27.75
N MET A 184 8.92 -3.53 -26.56
CA MET A 184 7.85 -2.68 -26.05
C MET A 184 8.42 -1.78 -24.96
N TYR A 185 8.31 -0.47 -25.12
CA TYR A 185 8.62 0.50 -24.08
C TYR A 185 7.34 0.97 -23.40
N SER A 186 7.24 0.73 -22.08
CA SER A 186 6.10 1.14 -21.27
C SER A 186 6.47 2.39 -20.47
N VAL A 187 5.73 3.44 -20.70
CA VAL A 187 5.92 4.77 -20.05
C VAL A 187 4.92 4.91 -18.93
N ILE A 188 5.35 5.48 -17.79
CA ILE A 188 4.43 5.79 -16.69
C ILE A 188 3.83 7.20 -16.84
N ALA A 189 2.65 7.41 -16.24
CA ALA A 189 1.89 8.66 -16.37
C ALA A 189 2.67 9.98 -16.16
N PRO A 190 3.65 10.10 -15.24
CA PRO A 190 4.42 11.31 -15.03
C PRO A 190 5.57 11.56 -16.03
N GLU A 191 5.96 10.55 -16.82
CA GLU A 191 7.16 10.66 -17.69
C GLU A 191 7.03 11.63 -18.86
N PRO A 192 5.85 11.87 -19.44
CA PRO A 192 5.71 12.84 -20.53
C PRO A 192 5.70 14.32 -20.10
N LYS A 193 6.25 14.66 -18.95
CA LYS A 193 6.34 16.07 -18.50
C LYS A 193 7.75 16.57 -18.48
#